data_be4f8553586ce2a8ee92122163647dfd
#
_entry.id   be4f8553586ce2a8ee92122163647dfd
#
_cell.length_a   1.000
_cell.length_b   1.000
_cell.length_c   1.000
_cell.angle_alpha   90.00
_cell.angle_beta   90.00
_cell.angle_gamma   90.00
#
_symmetry.space_group_name_H-M   'P 1'
#
loop_
_entity.id
_entity.type
_entity.pdbx_description
1 polymer ?
#
loop_
_entity_poly.entity_id
_entity_poly.type
_entity_poly.pdbx_seq_one_letter_code
_entity_poly.pdbx_strand_id
1 'polypeptide(L)'
;MLDQIQIFFSLFVGVLGLFVIFILLFSYKSNKLVNGYLAITFFILSTRTILNALETMNLIDYSTINLSAIYSLNLISAPCIYLYFKNLLRPIKRFEIINLLHFIFPGVLFLYFGVLNYTKNQIEIIKVLEFGVLIFIFFY
;
A
#
# COMPACT_ATOMS: atom_id res chain seq x y z
N MET A 1 20.54 19.47 -5.68
CA MET A 1 20.74 18.63 -6.88
C MET A 1 20.32 17.18 -6.65
N LEU A 2 20.79 16.51 -5.59
CA LEU A 2 20.36 15.14 -5.23
C LEU A 2 18.84 15.07 -4.99
N ASP A 3 18.27 16.04 -4.25
CA ASP A 3 16.85 16.08 -3.96
C ASP A 3 15.97 16.19 -5.21
N GLN A 4 16.42 16.97 -6.22
CA GLN A 4 15.69 17.11 -7.50
C GLN A 4 15.67 15.79 -8.28
N ILE A 5 16.77 15.05 -8.26
CA ILE A 5 16.88 13.74 -8.90
C ILE A 5 15.95 12.76 -8.17
N GLN A 6 15.94 12.76 -6.84
CA GLN A 6 15.07 11.90 -6.03
C GLN A 6 13.59 12.20 -6.30
N ILE A 7 13.21 13.47 -6.34
CA ILE A 7 11.83 13.90 -6.66
C ILE A 7 11.42 13.37 -8.03
N PHE A 8 12.26 13.60 -9.05
CA PHE A 8 11.98 13.16 -10.40
C PHE A 8 11.77 11.64 -10.48
N PHE A 9 12.67 10.85 -9.88
CA PHE A 9 12.54 9.39 -9.87
C PHE A 9 11.30 8.92 -9.10
N SER A 10 10.98 9.52 -7.96
CA SER A 10 9.79 9.17 -7.18
C SER A 10 8.50 9.45 -7.95
N LEU A 11 8.39 10.61 -8.59
CA LEU A 11 7.24 10.93 -9.45
C LEU A 11 7.14 9.98 -10.64
N PHE A 12 8.26 9.73 -11.31
CA PHE A 12 8.29 8.84 -12.46
C PHE A 12 7.86 7.42 -12.09
N VAL A 13 8.41 6.85 -11.02
CA VAL A 13 8.04 5.51 -10.51
C VAL A 13 6.57 5.47 -10.09
N GLY A 14 6.10 6.50 -9.39
CA GLY A 14 4.70 6.60 -8.99
C GLY A 14 3.74 6.61 -10.17
N VAL A 15 4.03 7.41 -11.20
CA VAL A 15 3.21 7.49 -12.43
C VAL A 15 3.27 6.19 -13.22
N LEU A 16 4.45 5.56 -13.34
CA LEU A 16 4.58 4.25 -13.98
C LEU A 16 3.73 3.19 -13.26
N GLY A 17 3.73 3.20 -11.92
CA GLY A 17 2.90 2.28 -11.15
C GLY A 17 1.40 2.48 -11.42
N LEU A 18 0.92 3.73 -11.55
CA LEU A 18 -0.47 4.00 -11.95
C LEU A 18 -0.76 3.50 -13.37
N PHE A 19 0.19 3.63 -14.29
CA PHE A 19 0.04 3.10 -15.64
C PHE A 19 -0.04 1.56 -15.66
N VAL A 20 0.76 0.87 -14.83
CA VAL A 20 0.68 -0.59 -14.65
C VAL A 20 -0.70 -1.01 -14.13
N ILE A 21 -1.28 -0.27 -13.19
CA ILE A 21 -2.64 -0.54 -12.69
C ILE A 21 -3.65 -0.48 -13.84
N PHE A 22 -3.56 0.53 -14.67
CA PHE A 22 -4.44 0.67 -15.83
C PHE A 22 -4.33 -0.55 -16.76
N ILE A 23 -3.11 -1.00 -17.06
CA ILE A 23 -2.88 -2.20 -17.88
C ILE A 23 -3.49 -3.44 -17.21
N LEU A 24 -3.24 -3.65 -15.92
CA LEU A 24 -3.74 -4.82 -15.18
C LEU A 24 -5.26 -4.90 -15.16
N LEU A 25 -5.94 -3.77 -15.00
CA LEU A 25 -7.39 -3.73 -14.89
C LEU A 25 -8.10 -3.80 -16.24
N PHE A 26 -7.55 -3.16 -17.27
CA PHE A 26 -8.24 -2.97 -18.55
C PHE A 26 -7.74 -3.88 -19.67
N SER A 27 -6.44 -4.17 -19.74
CA SER A 27 -5.87 -4.94 -20.84
C SER A 27 -5.86 -6.45 -20.60
N TYR A 28 -5.78 -6.89 -19.35
CA TYR A 28 -5.69 -8.30 -19.00
C TYR A 28 -7.06 -8.88 -18.63
N LYS A 29 -7.68 -9.61 -19.55
CA LYS A 29 -9.00 -10.24 -19.35
C LYS A 29 -8.96 -11.55 -18.56
N SER A 30 -7.81 -12.25 -18.50
CA SER A 30 -7.66 -13.49 -17.77
C SER A 30 -7.39 -13.22 -16.28
N ASN A 31 -8.06 -13.89 -15.37
CA ASN A 31 -7.84 -13.82 -13.93
C ASN A 31 -7.98 -12.41 -13.30
N LYS A 32 -9.10 -11.74 -13.54
CA LYS A 32 -9.39 -10.40 -13.00
C LYS A 32 -9.15 -10.27 -11.49
N LEU A 33 -9.41 -11.32 -10.72
CA LEU A 33 -9.21 -11.35 -9.27
C LEU A 33 -7.73 -11.23 -8.91
N VAL A 34 -6.87 -11.99 -9.57
CA VAL A 34 -5.42 -11.98 -9.37
C VAL A 34 -4.84 -10.63 -9.74
N ASN A 35 -5.24 -10.11 -10.89
CA ASN A 35 -4.83 -8.78 -11.34
C ASN A 35 -5.31 -7.68 -10.38
N GLY A 36 -6.49 -7.84 -9.77
CA GLY A 36 -7.03 -6.92 -8.76
C GLY A 36 -6.13 -6.80 -7.53
N TYR A 37 -5.64 -7.93 -6.99
CA TYR A 37 -4.71 -7.90 -5.84
C TYR A 37 -3.41 -7.17 -6.19
N LEU A 38 -2.86 -7.46 -7.37
CA LEU A 38 -1.65 -6.80 -7.83
C LEU A 38 -1.86 -5.31 -8.08
N ALA A 39 -3.01 -4.94 -8.67
CA ALA A 39 -3.37 -3.55 -8.91
C ALA A 39 -3.49 -2.76 -7.60
N ILE A 40 -4.11 -3.34 -6.55
CA ILE A 40 -4.19 -2.70 -5.22
C ILE A 40 -2.78 -2.47 -4.64
N THR A 41 -1.90 -3.46 -4.75
CA THR A 41 -0.51 -3.32 -4.29
C THR A 41 0.21 -2.18 -5.00
N PHE A 42 0.14 -2.13 -6.34
CA PHE A 42 0.74 -1.04 -7.11
C PHE A 42 0.12 0.31 -6.78
N PHE A 43 -1.19 0.37 -6.55
CA PHE A 43 -1.87 1.60 -6.15
C PHE A 43 -1.32 2.16 -4.84
N ILE A 44 -1.18 1.32 -3.82
CA ILE A 44 -0.65 1.72 -2.52
C ILE A 44 0.80 2.23 -2.66
N LEU A 45 1.65 1.47 -3.35
CA LEU A 45 3.05 1.82 -3.55
C LEU A 45 3.21 3.10 -4.38
N SER A 46 2.46 3.24 -5.46
CA SER A 46 2.48 4.43 -6.33
C SER A 46 2.02 5.68 -5.58
N THR A 47 0.93 5.57 -4.82
CA THR A 47 0.43 6.68 -4.01
C THR A 47 1.48 7.12 -2.99
N ARG A 48 2.12 6.17 -2.31
CA ARG A 48 3.19 6.48 -1.35
C ARG A 48 4.37 7.20 -2.00
N THR A 49 4.85 6.70 -3.15
CA THR A 49 6.00 7.32 -3.84
C THR A 49 5.68 8.72 -4.34
N ILE A 50 4.46 8.96 -4.84
CA ILE A 50 4.01 10.29 -5.24
C ILE A 50 3.92 11.23 -4.03
N LEU A 51 3.32 10.79 -2.93
CA LEU A 51 3.22 11.58 -1.71
C LEU A 51 4.59 11.96 -1.16
N ASN A 52 5.55 11.03 -1.14
CA ASN A 52 6.93 11.32 -0.72
C ASN A 52 7.60 12.38 -1.60
N ALA A 53 7.34 12.34 -2.93
CA ALA A 53 7.87 13.35 -3.83
C ALA A 53 7.25 14.74 -3.57
N LEU A 54 5.93 14.80 -3.38
CA LEU A 54 5.22 16.05 -3.09
C LEU A 54 5.65 16.67 -1.75
N GLU A 55 5.95 15.85 -0.75
CA GLU A 55 6.53 16.31 0.52
C GLU A 55 7.90 16.91 0.31
N THR A 56 8.79 16.21 -0.40
CA THR A 56 10.15 16.70 -0.68
C THR A 56 10.11 18.02 -1.44
N MET A 57 9.05 18.27 -2.22
CA MET A 57 8.78 19.54 -2.90
C MET A 57 8.20 20.61 -1.99
N ASN A 58 7.91 20.32 -0.72
CA ASN A 58 7.16 21.17 0.21
C ASN A 58 5.78 21.62 -0.30
N LEU A 59 5.17 20.83 -1.19
CA LEU A 59 3.81 21.06 -1.68
C LEU A 59 2.75 20.51 -0.73
N ILE A 60 3.12 19.55 0.08
CA ILE A 60 2.26 18.93 1.08
C ILE A 60 3.01 18.91 2.40
N ASP A 61 2.35 19.42 3.45
CA ASP A 61 2.85 19.30 4.81
C ASP A 61 2.20 18.07 5.46
N TYR A 62 3.02 17.10 5.85
CA TYR A 62 2.55 15.91 6.56
C TYR A 62 1.94 16.21 7.93
N SER A 63 2.12 17.41 8.47
CA SER A 63 1.39 17.82 9.67
C SER A 63 -0.13 17.86 9.44
N THR A 64 -0.56 18.04 8.19
CA THR A 64 -1.97 18.08 7.80
C THR A 64 -2.52 16.73 7.34
N ILE A 65 -1.64 15.79 7.01
CA ILE A 65 -2.03 14.45 6.54
C ILE A 65 -1.78 13.44 7.66
N ASN A 66 -2.73 12.56 7.89
CA ASN A 66 -2.57 11.47 8.84
C ASN A 66 -1.57 10.42 8.30
N LEU A 67 -0.28 10.66 8.58
CA LEU A 67 0.82 9.78 8.20
C LEU A 67 0.59 8.34 8.64
N SER A 68 0.04 8.14 9.85
CA SER A 68 -0.25 6.82 10.38
C SER A 68 -1.27 6.07 9.52
N ALA A 69 -2.25 6.77 8.92
CA ALA A 69 -3.18 6.18 7.98
C ALA A 69 -2.49 5.72 6.69
N ILE A 70 -1.58 6.55 6.15
CA ILE A 70 -0.82 6.20 4.93
C ILE A 70 0.08 4.99 5.18
N TYR A 71 0.80 4.96 6.31
CA TYR A 71 1.64 3.83 6.66
C TYR A 71 0.83 2.55 6.92
N SER A 72 -0.34 2.65 7.55
CA SER A 72 -1.21 1.49 7.78
C SER A 72 -1.78 0.91 6.47
N LEU A 73 -1.98 1.73 5.44
CA LEU A 73 -2.35 1.24 4.10
C LEU A 73 -1.28 0.31 3.50
N ASN A 74 0.01 0.53 3.80
CA ASN A 74 1.06 -0.37 3.31
C ASN A 74 0.91 -1.80 3.85
N LEU A 75 0.31 -1.98 5.03
CA LEU A 75 0.02 -3.31 5.58
C LEU A 75 -0.96 -4.11 4.70
N ILE A 76 -1.82 -3.42 3.96
CA ILE A 76 -2.77 -4.07 3.03
C ILE A 76 -2.04 -4.68 1.83
N SER A 77 -0.85 -4.16 1.48
CA SER A 77 -0.08 -4.70 0.36
C SER A 77 0.40 -6.15 0.61
N ALA A 78 0.73 -6.51 1.85
CA ALA A 78 1.22 -7.84 2.18
C ALA A 78 0.17 -8.95 1.90
N PRO A 79 -1.07 -8.88 2.43
CA PRO A 79 -2.09 -9.86 2.07
C PRO A 79 -2.45 -9.84 0.58
N CYS A 80 -2.40 -8.68 -0.09
CA CYS A 80 -2.62 -8.62 -1.53
C CYS A 80 -1.55 -9.39 -2.29
N ILE A 81 -0.27 -9.21 -1.96
CA ILE A 81 0.84 -9.96 -2.58
C ILE A 81 0.70 -11.47 -2.31
N TYR A 82 0.41 -11.85 -1.05
CA TYR A 82 0.19 -13.26 -0.69
C TYR A 82 -0.94 -13.87 -1.51
N LEU A 83 -2.10 -13.21 -1.56
CA LEU A 83 -3.26 -13.69 -2.31
C LEU A 83 -3.01 -13.70 -3.83
N TYR A 84 -2.22 -12.77 -4.34
CA TYR A 84 -1.75 -12.80 -5.73
C TYR A 84 -1.00 -14.09 -6.02
N PHE A 85 0.05 -14.43 -5.26
CA PHE A 85 0.83 -15.63 -5.48
C PHE A 85 0.04 -16.91 -5.21
N LYS A 86 -0.78 -16.95 -4.14
CA LYS A 86 -1.66 -18.09 -3.84
C LYS A 86 -2.58 -18.40 -5.02
N ASN A 87 -3.20 -17.37 -5.60
CA ASN A 87 -4.15 -17.54 -6.70
C ASN A 87 -3.46 -17.74 -8.06
N LEU A 88 -2.21 -17.33 -8.20
CA LEU A 88 -1.40 -17.62 -9.37
C LEU A 88 -1.03 -19.11 -9.43
N LEU A 89 -0.65 -19.70 -8.27
CA LEU A 89 -0.27 -21.10 -8.17
C LEU A 89 -1.49 -22.04 -8.18
N ARG A 90 -2.61 -21.61 -7.63
CA ARG A 90 -3.87 -22.37 -7.58
C ARG A 90 -5.00 -21.48 -8.09
N PRO A 91 -5.28 -21.48 -9.40
CA PRO A 91 -6.25 -20.57 -10.00
C PRO A 91 -7.64 -20.82 -9.43
N ILE A 92 -8.04 -19.95 -8.52
CA ILE A 92 -9.37 -19.94 -7.92
C ILE A 92 -10.25 -19.04 -8.79
N LYS A 93 -11.32 -19.59 -9.33
CA LYS A 93 -12.24 -18.84 -10.22
C LYS A 93 -13.17 -17.88 -9.46
N ARG A 94 -13.30 -18.01 -8.15
CA ARG A 94 -14.21 -17.22 -7.32
C ARG A 94 -13.49 -16.67 -6.09
N PHE A 95 -13.93 -15.50 -5.66
CA PHE A 95 -13.46 -14.90 -4.41
C PHE A 95 -13.94 -15.76 -3.22
N GLU A 96 -13.02 -16.23 -2.40
CA GLU A 96 -13.33 -16.97 -1.17
C GLU A 96 -13.39 -15.97 -0.01
N ILE A 97 -14.50 -16.01 0.73
CA ILE A 97 -14.69 -15.12 1.91
C ILE A 97 -13.56 -15.28 2.94
N ILE A 98 -13.00 -16.50 3.03
CA ILE A 98 -11.87 -16.77 3.93
C ILE A 98 -10.64 -15.89 3.62
N ASN A 99 -10.49 -15.43 2.40
CA ASN A 99 -9.39 -14.54 2.02
C ASN A 99 -9.54 -13.15 2.66
N LEU A 100 -10.74 -12.76 3.11
CA LEU A 100 -10.96 -11.51 3.86
C LEU A 100 -10.30 -11.55 5.25
N LEU A 101 -10.12 -12.74 5.83
CA LEU A 101 -9.45 -12.87 7.14
C LEU A 101 -8.05 -12.28 7.12
N HIS A 102 -7.36 -12.36 5.97
CA HIS A 102 -6.03 -11.78 5.81
C HIS A 102 -6.01 -10.25 5.90
N PHE A 103 -7.14 -9.60 5.68
CA PHE A 103 -7.29 -8.14 5.76
C PHE A 103 -7.77 -7.64 7.13
N ILE A 104 -8.19 -8.53 8.04
CA ILE A 104 -8.68 -8.12 9.37
C ILE A 104 -7.58 -7.40 10.14
N PHE A 105 -6.39 -7.98 10.22
CA PHE A 105 -5.28 -7.38 10.96
C PHE A 105 -4.87 -6.01 10.41
N PRO A 106 -4.56 -5.85 9.11
CA PRO A 106 -4.30 -4.54 8.52
C PRO A 106 -5.48 -3.56 8.68
N GLY A 107 -6.72 -4.05 8.57
CA GLY A 107 -7.92 -3.24 8.73
C GLY A 107 -8.08 -2.69 10.15
N VAL A 108 -7.86 -3.53 11.17
CA VAL A 108 -7.89 -3.11 12.58
C VAL A 108 -6.79 -2.08 12.86
N LEU A 109 -5.58 -2.30 12.35
CA LEU A 109 -4.49 -1.33 12.51
C LEU A 109 -4.79 -0.02 11.78
N PHE A 110 -5.35 -0.07 10.57
CA PHE A 110 -5.77 1.13 9.85
C PHE A 110 -6.81 1.93 10.65
N LEU A 111 -7.83 1.27 11.21
CA LEU A 111 -8.83 1.93 12.03
C LEU A 111 -8.23 2.50 13.31
N TYR A 112 -7.39 1.73 13.99
CA TYR A 112 -6.76 2.16 15.23
C TYR A 112 -5.83 3.37 15.02
N PHE A 113 -4.90 3.29 14.08
CA PHE A 113 -3.93 4.34 13.85
C PHE A 113 -4.45 5.46 12.95
N GLY A 114 -5.31 5.14 11.99
CA GLY A 114 -5.84 6.12 11.04
C GLY A 114 -6.95 6.98 11.61
N VAL A 115 -7.82 6.40 12.44
CA VAL A 115 -9.04 7.08 12.92
C VAL A 115 -8.93 7.48 14.38
N LEU A 116 -8.45 6.58 15.26
CA LEU A 116 -8.49 6.78 16.71
C LEU A 116 -7.29 7.57 17.26
N ASN A 117 -6.15 7.56 16.62
CA ASN A 117 -4.91 8.19 17.10
C ASN A 117 -4.50 9.47 16.34
N TYR A 118 -5.46 10.22 15.86
CA TYR A 118 -5.20 11.48 15.15
C TYR A 118 -4.44 12.52 16.01
N THR A 119 -4.39 12.37 17.35
CA THR A 119 -3.95 13.42 18.28
C THR A 119 -2.66 13.16 19.05
N LYS A 120 -2.03 11.99 18.96
CA LYS A 120 -0.84 11.69 19.79
C LYS A 120 0.37 11.26 18.97
N ASN A 121 1.52 11.91 19.26
CA ASN A 121 2.90 11.57 18.88
C ASN A 121 3.06 10.59 17.69
N GLN A 122 2.96 11.14 16.50
CA GLN A 122 3.03 10.37 15.23
C GLN A 122 4.33 9.57 15.09
N ILE A 123 5.45 10.01 15.67
CA ILE A 123 6.77 9.36 15.54
C ILE A 123 6.83 7.99 16.22
N GLU A 124 6.23 7.83 17.40
CA GLU A 124 6.21 6.54 18.10
C GLU A 124 5.30 5.53 17.40
N ILE A 125 4.19 6.02 16.86
CA ILE A 125 3.23 5.21 16.11
C ILE A 125 3.86 4.66 14.83
N ILE A 126 4.63 5.47 14.12
CA ILE A 126 5.34 5.06 12.90
C ILE A 126 6.31 3.92 13.19
N LYS A 127 7.11 4.00 14.26
CA LYS A 127 8.03 2.93 14.65
C LYS A 127 7.33 1.62 14.97
N VAL A 128 6.19 1.68 15.68
CA VAL A 128 5.37 0.49 15.97
C VAL A 128 4.79 -0.12 14.69
N LEU A 129 4.36 0.72 13.73
CA LEU A 129 3.85 0.25 12.45
C LEU A 129 4.96 -0.38 11.59
N GLU A 130 6.14 0.22 11.52
CA GLU A 130 7.28 -0.36 10.81
C GLU A 130 7.66 -1.73 11.38
N PHE A 131 7.69 -1.86 12.70
CA PHE A 131 7.95 -3.14 13.36
C PHE A 131 6.83 -4.14 13.11
N GLY A 132 5.58 -3.71 13.13
CA GLY A 132 4.42 -4.55 12.78
C GLY A 132 4.44 -5.04 11.33
N VAL A 133 4.86 -4.19 10.39
CA VAL A 133 5.06 -4.55 8.97
C VAL A 133 6.15 -5.62 8.85
N LEU A 134 7.28 -5.47 9.53
CA LEU A 134 8.37 -6.44 9.49
C LEU A 134 7.93 -7.80 10.04
N ILE A 135 7.24 -7.81 11.18
CA ILE A 135 6.68 -9.04 11.76
C ILE A 135 5.69 -9.67 10.78
N PHE A 136 4.79 -8.90 10.21
CA PHE A 136 3.77 -9.41 9.31
C PHE A 136 4.37 -10.01 8.02
N ILE A 137 5.39 -9.37 7.45
CA ILE A 137 6.13 -9.89 6.28
C ILE A 137 6.88 -11.20 6.65
N PHE A 138 7.37 -11.32 7.88
CA PHE A 138 8.12 -12.51 8.32
C PHE A 138 7.21 -13.73 8.54
N PHE A 139 5.94 -13.51 8.93
CA PHE A 139 4.96 -14.58 9.15
C PHE A 139 4.09 -14.92 7.93
N TYR A 140 4.17 -14.14 6.87
CA TYR A 140 3.47 -14.34 5.60
C TYR A 140 4.41 -14.75 4.48
#